data_6215b6f074bfddebb0027960cd561e48
#
_entry.id   6215b6f074bfddebb0027960cd561e48
#
_cell.length_a   1.000
_cell.length_b   1.000
_cell.length_c   1.000
_cell.angle_alpha   90.00
_cell.angle_beta   90.00
_cell.angle_gamma   90.00
#
_symmetry.space_group_name_H-M   'P 1'
#
loop_
_entity.id
_entity.type
_entity.pdbx_description
1 polymer ?
#
loop_
_entity_poly.entity_id
_entity_poly.type
_entity_poly.pdbx_seq_one_letter_code
_entity_poly.pdbx_strand_id
1 'polypeptide(L)'
;VEVELCDHAGMRCSSDLRQRVVEFVRGGGSKAEAARRYQVGEASVYRWLKPGGVAYKRPGPQRPHKLDWDALRRHVEEHPDRTQAERARHFQVSRYCIWNALRKLAVTHNKKLGYHERDPLQRKRFLRLRERFLRRGKQPVYIDECGFAPSTARRYGYAPKGQRVDGLVSGHRRPRTSLIAARMDGRLEESYLFDGTCDTAVFNAWLKTRLCPRLNAQHLVIMDNAAFHASPETARLIEQTGATLLFLAPYSPDLNPIEHDFAALKKRREYQEQATLDDIVKAYH
;
A
#
# COMPACT_ATOMS: atom_id res chain seq x y z
N VAL A 1 -22.77 -46.22 -27.12
CA VAL A 1 -21.92 -45.21 -26.51
C VAL A 1 -21.80 -44.10 -27.52
N GLU A 2 -22.64 -43.07 -27.37
CA GLU A 2 -22.68 -41.88 -28.21
C GLU A 2 -21.36 -41.11 -28.08
N VAL A 3 -20.71 -40.92 -29.21
CA VAL A 3 -19.54 -40.07 -29.32
C VAL A 3 -20.00 -38.66 -29.62
N GLU A 4 -19.94 -37.78 -28.65
CA GLU A 4 -20.21 -36.33 -28.81
C GLU A 4 -19.39 -35.76 -29.96
N LEU A 5 -20.06 -35.26 -30.96
CA LEU A 5 -19.52 -34.47 -32.06
C LEU A 5 -18.95 -33.16 -31.52
N CYS A 6 -17.64 -33.04 -31.50
CA CYS A 6 -17.00 -31.76 -31.23
C CYS A 6 -17.16 -30.84 -32.44
N ASP A 7 -18.05 -29.90 -32.35
CA ASP A 7 -18.24 -28.79 -33.29
C ASP A 7 -17.13 -27.74 -33.12
N HIS A 8 -16.52 -27.30 -34.23
CA HIS A 8 -15.11 -26.97 -34.28
C HIS A 8 -14.81 -25.56 -34.75
N ALA A 9 -14.82 -24.64 -33.84
CA ALA A 9 -14.02 -23.43 -34.02
C ALA A 9 -13.08 -23.27 -32.81
N GLY A 10 -11.85 -23.80 -32.92
CA GLY A 10 -10.77 -23.42 -32.00
C GLY A 10 -10.40 -24.38 -30.87
N MET A 11 -11.02 -25.55 -30.72
CA MET A 11 -10.62 -26.50 -29.69
C MET A 11 -9.32 -27.26 -30.06
N ARG A 12 -8.38 -27.25 -29.11
CA ARG A 12 -7.09 -27.93 -29.29
C ARG A 12 -7.21 -29.40 -28.93
N CYS A 13 -6.90 -30.30 -29.88
CA CYS A 13 -6.87 -31.72 -29.61
C CYS A 13 -5.91 -32.06 -28.46
N SER A 14 -6.32 -32.92 -27.53
CA SER A 14 -5.50 -33.37 -26.41
C SER A 14 -4.22 -34.09 -26.88
N SER A 15 -3.19 -34.11 -26.04
CA SER A 15 -1.95 -34.85 -26.33
C SER A 15 -2.20 -36.37 -26.45
N ASP A 16 -3.13 -36.89 -25.67
CA ASP A 16 -3.54 -38.31 -25.70
C ASP A 16 -4.16 -38.68 -27.06
N LEU A 17 -5.09 -37.88 -27.56
CA LEU A 17 -5.68 -38.09 -28.89
C LEU A 17 -4.61 -38.08 -29.99
N ARG A 18 -3.68 -37.12 -29.92
CA ARG A 18 -2.56 -37.05 -30.90
C ARG A 18 -1.69 -38.29 -30.85
N GLN A 19 -1.41 -38.80 -29.66
CA GLN A 19 -0.59 -39.98 -29.46
C GLN A 19 -1.27 -41.23 -30.03
N ARG A 20 -2.56 -41.42 -29.74
CA ARG A 20 -3.35 -42.53 -30.32
C ARG A 20 -3.37 -42.52 -31.86
N VAL A 21 -3.55 -41.34 -32.44
CA VAL A 21 -3.51 -41.18 -33.93
C VAL A 21 -2.15 -41.56 -34.48
N VAL A 22 -1.08 -41.13 -33.85
CA VAL A 22 0.30 -41.45 -34.28
C VAL A 22 0.60 -42.94 -34.11
N GLU A 23 0.19 -43.56 -33.02
CA GLU A 23 0.36 -44.99 -32.76
C GLU A 23 -0.42 -45.84 -33.78
N PHE A 24 -1.67 -45.47 -34.10
CA PHE A 24 -2.47 -46.15 -35.12
C PHE A 24 -1.77 -46.14 -36.47
N VAL A 25 -1.23 -45.01 -36.92
CA VAL A 25 -0.54 -44.91 -38.21
C VAL A 25 0.79 -45.67 -38.18
N ARG A 26 1.53 -45.63 -37.07
CA ARG A 26 2.79 -46.40 -36.92
C ARG A 26 2.54 -47.92 -36.84
N GLY A 27 1.37 -48.33 -36.38
CA GLY A 27 0.93 -49.72 -36.35
C GLY A 27 0.44 -50.27 -37.73
N GLY A 28 0.59 -49.50 -38.81
CA GLY A 28 0.26 -49.89 -40.17
C GLY A 28 -1.06 -49.33 -40.71
N GLY A 29 -1.79 -48.54 -39.92
CA GLY A 29 -3.02 -47.87 -40.42
C GLY A 29 -2.71 -46.76 -41.41
N SER A 30 -3.60 -46.52 -42.38
CA SER A 30 -3.43 -45.40 -43.32
C SER A 30 -3.75 -44.05 -42.65
N LYS A 31 -3.11 -42.97 -43.13
CA LYS A 31 -3.32 -41.61 -42.64
C LYS A 31 -4.75 -41.12 -42.85
N ALA A 32 -5.35 -41.49 -44.03
CA ALA A 32 -6.73 -41.17 -44.34
C ALA A 32 -7.71 -41.91 -43.43
N GLU A 33 -7.42 -43.16 -43.07
CA GLU A 33 -8.20 -43.96 -42.16
C GLU A 33 -8.08 -43.41 -40.73
N ALA A 34 -6.90 -43.04 -40.29
CA ALA A 34 -6.68 -42.36 -39.01
C ALA A 34 -7.49 -41.06 -38.92
N ALA A 35 -7.48 -40.26 -39.98
CA ALA A 35 -8.26 -39.01 -40.03
C ALA A 35 -9.78 -39.27 -39.84
N ARG A 36 -10.32 -40.25 -40.52
CA ARG A 36 -11.73 -40.66 -40.43
C ARG A 36 -12.07 -41.27 -39.06
N ARG A 37 -11.25 -42.20 -38.58
CA ARG A 37 -11.50 -42.95 -37.32
C ARG A 37 -11.47 -42.04 -36.10
N TYR A 38 -10.52 -41.08 -36.07
CA TYR A 38 -10.37 -40.15 -34.93
C TYR A 38 -11.01 -38.78 -35.16
N GLN A 39 -11.75 -38.61 -36.26
CA GLN A 39 -12.45 -37.37 -36.63
C GLN A 39 -11.55 -36.14 -36.62
N VAL A 40 -10.36 -36.25 -37.15
CA VAL A 40 -9.37 -35.15 -37.24
C VAL A 40 -9.01 -34.89 -38.68
N GLY A 41 -8.67 -33.66 -39.01
CA GLY A 41 -8.24 -33.34 -40.37
C GLY A 41 -6.91 -34.05 -40.76
N GLU A 42 -6.81 -34.55 -41.96
CA GLU A 42 -5.58 -35.24 -42.47
C GLU A 42 -4.33 -34.37 -42.28
N ALA A 43 -4.41 -33.07 -42.53
CA ALA A 43 -3.32 -32.11 -42.25
C ALA A 43 -2.83 -32.15 -40.81
N SER A 44 -3.68 -32.46 -39.85
CA SER A 44 -3.31 -32.62 -38.45
C SER A 44 -2.56 -33.94 -38.23
N VAL A 45 -3.01 -35.02 -38.85
CA VAL A 45 -2.32 -36.34 -38.82
C VAL A 45 -0.87 -36.17 -39.35
N TYR A 46 -0.70 -35.56 -40.51
CA TYR A 46 0.63 -35.29 -41.08
C TYR A 46 1.52 -34.45 -40.18
N ARG A 47 0.93 -33.48 -39.50
CA ARG A 47 1.63 -32.58 -38.56
C ARG A 47 2.11 -33.33 -37.32
N TRP A 48 1.27 -34.22 -36.77
CA TRP A 48 1.56 -34.99 -35.56
C TRP A 48 2.58 -36.11 -35.80
N LEU A 49 2.67 -36.64 -37.03
CA LEU A 49 3.67 -37.64 -37.40
C LEU A 49 5.09 -37.08 -37.52
N LYS A 50 5.26 -35.76 -37.63
CA LYS A 50 6.58 -35.13 -37.62
C LYS A 50 7.25 -35.24 -36.24
N PRO A 51 8.60 -35.27 -36.15
CA PRO A 51 9.32 -35.28 -34.89
C PRO A 51 8.82 -34.11 -33.98
N GLY A 52 8.44 -34.44 -32.75
CA GLY A 52 7.88 -33.47 -31.81
C GLY A 52 6.45 -33.00 -32.10
N GLY A 53 5.76 -33.55 -33.11
CA GLY A 53 4.41 -33.13 -33.52
C GLY A 53 3.32 -33.42 -32.49
N VAL A 54 3.51 -34.43 -31.65
CA VAL A 54 2.58 -34.77 -30.54
C VAL A 54 2.68 -33.77 -29.40
N ALA A 55 3.87 -33.20 -29.18
CA ALA A 55 4.12 -32.29 -28.09
C ALA A 55 3.29 -31.00 -28.21
N TYR A 56 2.75 -30.58 -27.08
CA TYR A 56 1.99 -29.34 -27.01
C TYR A 56 2.92 -28.12 -27.12
N LYS A 57 2.86 -27.41 -28.22
CA LYS A 57 3.54 -26.12 -28.33
C LYS A 57 2.82 -25.07 -27.54
N ARG A 58 3.41 -24.55 -26.46
CA ARG A 58 2.85 -23.41 -25.72
C ARG A 58 2.62 -22.22 -26.66
N PRO A 59 1.41 -21.66 -26.72
CA PRO A 59 1.20 -20.45 -27.50
C PRO A 59 1.89 -19.28 -26.80
N GLY A 60 2.57 -18.49 -27.53
CA GLY A 60 3.23 -17.28 -27.03
C GLY A 60 4.25 -16.76 -28.04
N PRO A 61 4.67 -15.52 -27.92
CA PRO A 61 5.70 -14.97 -28.77
C PRO A 61 7.00 -15.76 -28.58
N GLN A 62 7.52 -16.32 -29.65
CA GLN A 62 8.82 -17.05 -29.67
C GLN A 62 10.02 -16.10 -29.71
N ARG A 63 9.75 -14.77 -29.69
CA ARG A 63 10.82 -13.77 -29.68
C ARG A 63 11.26 -13.53 -28.25
N PRO A 64 12.58 -13.38 -27.99
CA PRO A 64 13.07 -12.98 -26.69
C PRO A 64 12.38 -11.69 -26.24
N HIS A 65 12.15 -11.53 -24.94
CA HIS A 65 11.60 -10.30 -24.41
C HIS A 65 12.52 -9.13 -24.78
N LYS A 66 11.94 -8.01 -25.26
CA LYS A 66 12.69 -6.79 -25.57
C LYS A 66 13.42 -6.22 -24.35
N LEU A 67 13.00 -6.60 -23.15
CA LEU A 67 13.55 -6.16 -21.88
C LEU A 67 14.29 -7.32 -21.22
N ASP A 68 15.57 -7.13 -20.96
CA ASP A 68 16.36 -7.99 -20.09
C ASP A 68 15.99 -7.74 -18.62
N TRP A 69 15.44 -8.76 -17.98
CA TRP A 69 14.94 -8.66 -16.62
C TRP A 69 16.05 -8.62 -15.57
N ASP A 70 17.19 -9.26 -15.84
CA ASP A 70 18.33 -9.24 -14.94
C ASP A 70 19.04 -7.88 -15.01
N ALA A 71 19.13 -7.30 -16.20
CA ALA A 71 19.58 -5.92 -16.37
C ALA A 71 18.62 -4.93 -15.66
N LEU A 72 17.30 -5.13 -15.73
CA LEU A 72 16.34 -4.31 -15.01
C LEU A 72 16.51 -4.44 -13.49
N ARG A 73 16.73 -5.65 -12.97
CA ARG A 73 16.95 -5.88 -11.54
C ARG A 73 18.18 -5.12 -11.05
N ARG A 74 19.33 -5.26 -11.70
CA ARG A 74 20.55 -4.51 -11.39
C ARG A 74 20.31 -3.00 -11.46
N HIS A 75 19.66 -2.52 -12.51
CA HIS A 75 19.35 -1.10 -12.64
C HIS A 75 18.42 -0.57 -11.52
N VAL A 76 17.53 -1.40 -10.96
CA VAL A 76 16.70 -1.01 -9.80
C VAL A 76 17.57 -0.88 -8.54
N GLU A 77 18.52 -1.77 -8.34
CA GLU A 77 19.45 -1.76 -7.20
C GLU A 77 20.40 -0.56 -7.27
N GLU A 78 20.97 -0.28 -8.43
CA GLU A 78 21.89 0.84 -8.65
C GLU A 78 21.20 2.21 -8.66
N HIS A 79 19.95 2.26 -9.15
CA HIS A 79 19.19 3.49 -9.31
C HIS A 79 17.77 3.36 -8.74
N PRO A 80 17.62 3.24 -7.40
CA PRO A 80 16.32 2.97 -6.76
C PRO A 80 15.30 4.11 -6.94
N ASP A 81 15.76 5.33 -7.19
CA ASP A 81 14.95 6.54 -7.32
C ASP A 81 14.43 6.84 -8.73
N ARG A 82 14.93 6.13 -9.74
CA ARG A 82 14.46 6.33 -11.11
C ARG A 82 12.99 5.98 -11.27
N THR A 83 12.26 6.84 -11.94
CA THR A 83 10.85 6.64 -12.27
C THR A 83 10.67 5.55 -13.33
N GLN A 84 9.47 4.99 -13.43
CA GLN A 84 9.16 4.04 -14.51
C GLN A 84 9.34 4.65 -15.91
N ALA A 85 9.10 5.96 -16.06
CA ALA A 85 9.29 6.67 -17.33
C ALA A 85 10.78 6.78 -17.72
N GLU A 86 11.66 7.05 -16.75
CA GLU A 86 13.11 7.09 -16.97
C GLU A 86 13.66 5.72 -17.29
N ARG A 87 13.21 4.68 -16.58
CA ARG A 87 13.57 3.28 -16.89
C ARG A 87 13.09 2.88 -18.30
N ALA A 88 11.86 3.25 -18.67
CA ALA A 88 11.32 2.99 -19.99
C ALA A 88 12.17 3.61 -21.10
N ARG A 89 12.64 4.85 -20.90
CA ARG A 89 13.58 5.52 -21.82
C ARG A 89 14.95 4.83 -21.86
N HIS A 90 15.50 4.46 -20.70
CA HIS A 90 16.79 3.77 -20.61
C HIS A 90 16.79 2.43 -21.35
N PHE A 91 15.75 1.62 -21.16
CA PHE A 91 15.63 0.29 -21.79
C PHE A 91 14.93 0.31 -23.15
N GLN A 92 14.56 1.48 -23.67
CA GLN A 92 13.85 1.67 -24.94
C GLN A 92 12.57 0.81 -25.08
N VAL A 93 11.81 0.73 -24.00
CA VAL A 93 10.54 -0.01 -23.91
C VAL A 93 9.41 0.91 -23.42
N SER A 94 8.15 0.44 -23.51
CA SER A 94 7.03 1.19 -22.98
C SER A 94 7.02 1.21 -21.44
N ARG A 95 6.40 2.24 -20.84
CA ARG A 95 6.19 2.31 -19.38
C ARG A 95 5.41 1.10 -18.86
N TYR A 96 4.43 0.61 -19.64
CA TYR A 96 3.69 -0.60 -19.30
C TYR A 96 4.61 -1.84 -19.22
N CYS A 97 5.57 -1.97 -20.14
CA CYS A 97 6.56 -3.05 -20.10
C CYS A 97 7.37 -3.03 -18.81
N ILE A 98 7.85 -1.85 -18.39
CA ILE A 98 8.57 -1.66 -17.11
C ILE A 98 7.67 -1.98 -15.93
N TRP A 99 6.44 -1.43 -15.87
CA TRP A 99 5.48 -1.70 -14.81
C TRP A 99 5.21 -3.20 -14.64
N ASN A 100 4.94 -3.90 -15.75
CA ASN A 100 4.66 -5.35 -15.74
C ASN A 100 5.88 -6.15 -15.28
N ALA A 101 7.08 -5.79 -15.74
CA ALA A 101 8.33 -6.45 -15.34
C ALA A 101 8.62 -6.24 -13.85
N LEU A 102 8.51 -5.01 -13.33
CA LEU A 102 8.71 -4.72 -11.91
C LEU A 102 7.72 -5.50 -11.03
N ARG A 103 6.45 -5.58 -11.44
CA ARG A 103 5.44 -6.38 -10.74
C ARG A 103 5.80 -7.86 -10.68
N LYS A 104 6.27 -8.43 -11.79
CA LYS A 104 6.68 -9.85 -11.85
C LYS A 104 7.98 -10.12 -11.08
N LEU A 105 8.86 -9.13 -10.97
CA LEU A 105 10.07 -9.17 -10.14
C LEU A 105 9.80 -8.92 -8.65
N ALA A 106 8.53 -8.73 -8.26
CA ALA A 106 8.13 -8.37 -6.89
C ALA A 106 8.79 -7.08 -6.36
N VAL A 107 9.13 -6.15 -7.27
CA VAL A 107 9.66 -4.83 -6.92
C VAL A 107 8.51 -3.89 -6.61
N THR A 108 8.49 -3.34 -5.40
CA THR A 108 7.45 -2.43 -4.92
C THR A 108 7.95 -0.97 -4.94
N HIS A 109 7.01 -0.05 -5.11
CA HIS A 109 7.28 1.38 -5.01
C HIS A 109 7.09 1.83 -3.55
N ASN A 110 8.21 2.07 -2.87
CA ASN A 110 8.22 2.43 -1.46
C ASN A 110 8.46 3.93 -1.25
N LYS A 111 7.95 4.47 -0.12
CA LYS A 111 8.24 5.84 0.29
C LYS A 111 9.72 5.96 0.63
N LYS A 112 10.45 6.81 -0.10
CA LYS A 112 11.89 6.99 0.05
C LYS A 112 12.26 8.08 1.07
N LEU A 113 11.37 9.08 1.22
CA LEU A 113 11.71 10.28 2.00
C LEU A 113 11.79 9.99 3.50
N GLY A 114 12.95 10.23 4.06
CA GLY A 114 13.24 10.33 5.48
C GLY A 114 13.89 11.67 5.77
N TYR A 115 13.98 12.05 7.03
CA TYR A 115 14.67 13.25 7.46
C TYR A 115 16.17 12.99 7.50
N HIS A 116 17.01 13.93 7.02
CA HIS A 116 18.46 13.84 7.09
C HIS A 116 18.98 13.86 8.53
N GLU A 117 18.26 14.58 9.39
CA GLU A 117 18.56 14.74 10.82
C GLU A 117 18.18 13.51 11.66
N ARG A 118 17.68 12.47 11.02
CA ARG A 118 17.29 11.21 11.68
C ARG A 118 18.53 10.46 12.19
N ASP A 119 18.60 10.24 13.50
CA ASP A 119 19.66 9.48 14.14
C ASP A 119 19.26 7.98 14.29
N PRO A 120 19.94 7.07 13.58
CA PRO A 120 19.67 5.64 13.68
C PRO A 120 19.93 5.05 15.08
N LEU A 121 20.86 5.59 15.85
CA LEU A 121 21.19 5.10 17.19
C LEU A 121 20.10 5.47 18.19
N GLN A 122 19.61 6.71 18.14
CA GLN A 122 18.49 7.15 18.98
C GLN A 122 17.20 6.37 18.64
N ARG A 123 16.94 6.12 17.37
CA ARG A 123 15.80 5.26 16.94
C ARG A 123 15.94 3.83 17.49
N LYS A 124 17.11 3.25 17.40
CA LYS A 124 17.37 1.89 17.91
C LYS A 124 17.21 1.85 19.44
N ARG A 125 17.66 2.89 20.15
CA ARG A 125 17.46 3.04 21.60
C ARG A 125 15.98 3.15 21.97
N PHE A 126 15.24 4.00 21.29
CA PHE A 126 13.78 4.15 21.48
C PHE A 126 13.06 2.81 21.27
N LEU A 127 13.31 2.13 20.16
CA LEU A 127 12.66 0.84 19.84
C LEU A 127 12.95 -0.21 20.90
N ARG A 128 14.19 -0.29 21.41
CA ARG A 128 14.56 -1.21 22.49
C ARG A 128 13.85 -0.87 23.80
N LEU A 129 13.75 0.41 24.15
CA LEU A 129 13.07 0.84 25.37
C LEU A 129 11.57 0.57 25.28
N ARG A 130 10.93 0.94 24.17
CA ARG A 130 9.52 0.63 23.91
C ARG A 130 9.24 -0.85 24.04
N GLU A 131 10.02 -1.69 23.37
CA GLU A 131 9.88 -3.14 23.39
C GLU A 131 10.04 -3.70 24.81
N ARG A 132 11.00 -3.19 25.58
CA ARG A 132 11.21 -3.57 26.98
C ARG A 132 9.98 -3.29 27.85
N PHE A 133 9.32 -2.14 27.65
CA PHE A 133 8.11 -1.78 28.40
C PHE A 133 6.91 -2.62 27.95
N LEU A 134 6.75 -2.88 26.66
CA LEU A 134 5.68 -3.74 26.13
C LEU A 134 5.79 -5.19 26.67
N ARG A 135 7.00 -5.76 26.71
CA ARG A 135 7.24 -7.08 27.33
C ARG A 135 6.95 -7.14 28.82
N ARG A 136 6.93 -5.99 29.50
CA ARG A 136 6.53 -5.85 30.91
C ARG A 136 5.01 -5.64 31.05
N GLY A 137 4.25 -5.78 29.99
CA GLY A 137 2.79 -5.63 29.99
C GLY A 137 2.31 -4.19 29.94
N LYS A 138 3.19 -3.19 29.67
CA LYS A 138 2.75 -1.81 29.50
C LYS A 138 1.98 -1.65 28.18
N GLN A 139 0.86 -0.94 28.25
CA GLN A 139 0.02 -0.61 27.10
C GLN A 139 0.46 0.74 26.51
N PRO A 140 0.79 0.82 25.22
CA PRO A 140 1.25 2.06 24.62
C PRO A 140 0.08 3.02 24.37
N VAL A 141 0.28 4.28 24.75
CA VAL A 141 -0.62 5.41 24.49
C VAL A 141 0.17 6.43 23.68
N TYR A 142 -0.17 6.57 22.40
CA TYR A 142 0.49 7.53 21.53
C TYR A 142 -0.30 8.84 21.51
N ILE A 143 0.39 9.96 21.68
CA ILE A 143 -0.19 11.29 21.68
C ILE A 143 0.44 12.11 20.57
N ASP A 144 -0.36 12.93 19.90
CA ASP A 144 0.13 13.89 18.92
C ASP A 144 -0.96 14.90 18.56
N GLU A 145 -0.58 15.94 17.81
CA GLU A 145 -1.48 16.96 17.28
C GLU A 145 -1.45 17.01 15.77
N CYS A 146 -2.60 17.31 15.21
CA CYS A 146 -2.66 17.64 13.80
C CYS A 146 -3.49 18.89 13.55
N GLY A 147 -3.12 19.62 12.49
CA GLY A 147 -3.92 20.75 12.04
C GLY A 147 -4.67 20.43 10.78
N PHE A 148 -5.87 20.98 10.71
CA PHE A 148 -6.72 20.92 9.53
C PHE A 148 -6.71 22.25 8.80
N ALA A 149 -6.53 22.19 7.46
CA ALA A 149 -6.65 23.38 6.63
C ALA A 149 -8.09 23.95 6.73
N PRO A 150 -8.28 25.26 6.63
CA PRO A 150 -9.60 25.89 6.76
C PRO A 150 -10.62 25.40 5.71
N SER A 151 -10.17 25.05 4.53
CA SER A 151 -10.99 24.47 3.47
C SER A 151 -10.29 23.25 2.86
N THR A 152 -11.06 22.23 2.59
CA THR A 152 -10.63 21.06 1.81
C THR A 152 -11.55 20.95 0.60
N ALA A 153 -10.98 20.98 -0.60
CA ALA A 153 -11.70 20.69 -1.82
C ALA A 153 -11.04 19.53 -2.54
N ARG A 154 -11.81 18.71 -3.18
CA ARG A 154 -11.30 17.66 -4.08
C ARG A 154 -10.51 18.30 -5.20
N ARG A 155 -9.27 17.85 -5.38
CA ARG A 155 -8.36 18.41 -6.40
C ARG A 155 -8.69 17.97 -7.82
N TYR A 156 -9.48 16.90 -7.97
CA TYR A 156 -9.78 16.26 -9.25
C TYR A 156 -11.26 15.97 -9.36
N GLY A 157 -11.82 16.21 -10.55
CA GLY A 157 -13.19 15.86 -10.94
C GLY A 157 -13.19 15.15 -12.28
N TYR A 158 -14.32 14.58 -12.67
CA TYR A 158 -14.52 13.94 -13.96
C TYR A 158 -15.32 14.84 -14.88
N ALA A 159 -14.87 14.96 -16.14
CA ALA A 159 -15.59 15.63 -17.22
C ALA A 159 -15.46 14.83 -18.51
N PRO A 160 -16.34 15.03 -19.49
CA PRO A 160 -16.15 14.56 -20.86
C PRO A 160 -14.80 15.02 -21.42
N LYS A 161 -14.22 14.22 -22.30
CA LYS A 161 -12.92 14.55 -22.92
C LYS A 161 -12.95 15.93 -23.57
N GLY A 162 -12.01 16.79 -23.21
CA GLY A 162 -11.90 18.16 -23.73
C GLY A 162 -12.67 19.22 -22.93
N GLN A 163 -13.41 18.83 -21.89
CA GLN A 163 -14.06 19.74 -20.96
C GLN A 163 -13.26 19.91 -19.67
N ARG A 164 -13.39 21.09 -19.06
CA ARG A 164 -12.75 21.43 -17.78
C ARG A 164 -13.75 21.26 -16.65
N VAL A 165 -13.28 20.83 -15.48
CA VAL A 165 -14.05 20.87 -14.24
C VAL A 165 -13.51 22.00 -13.39
N ASP A 166 -14.35 22.96 -13.05
CA ASP A 166 -14.00 24.05 -12.18
C ASP A 166 -14.54 23.76 -10.76
N GLY A 167 -13.66 23.85 -9.78
CA GLY A 167 -13.99 23.75 -8.36
C GLY A 167 -13.74 25.10 -7.68
N LEU A 168 -14.70 25.57 -6.90
CA LEU A 168 -14.56 26.80 -6.13
C LEU A 168 -14.06 26.49 -4.73
N VAL A 169 -13.01 27.18 -4.32
CA VAL A 169 -12.46 27.12 -2.96
C VAL A 169 -12.63 28.50 -2.32
N SER A 170 -13.04 28.52 -1.04
CA SER A 170 -13.15 29.78 -0.32
C SER A 170 -11.80 30.47 -0.20
N GLY A 171 -11.70 31.71 -0.69
CA GLY A 171 -10.51 32.56 -0.56
C GLY A 171 -10.37 33.24 0.78
N HIS A 172 -11.36 33.12 1.68
CA HIS A 172 -11.30 33.72 3.01
C HIS A 172 -10.35 32.95 3.92
N ARG A 173 -9.46 33.70 4.59
CA ARG A 173 -8.61 33.13 5.65
C ARG A 173 -9.49 32.82 6.86
N ARG A 174 -9.69 31.54 7.14
CA ARG A 174 -10.29 31.06 8.39
C ARG A 174 -9.18 30.60 9.33
N PRO A 175 -9.39 30.66 10.66
CA PRO A 175 -8.44 30.10 11.61
C PRO A 175 -8.25 28.61 11.34
N ARG A 176 -7.03 28.12 11.58
CA ARG A 176 -6.71 26.69 11.51
C ARG A 176 -7.37 26.01 12.71
N THR A 177 -8.08 24.94 12.46
CA THR A 177 -8.57 24.06 13.53
C THR A 177 -7.52 23.00 13.82
N SER A 178 -7.16 22.84 15.07
CA SER A 178 -6.21 21.84 15.55
C SER A 178 -6.93 20.74 16.30
N LEU A 179 -6.36 19.54 16.26
CA LEU A 179 -6.84 18.35 16.97
C LEU A 179 -5.70 17.82 17.84
N ILE A 180 -5.94 17.64 19.14
CA ILE A 180 -5.12 16.81 20.01
C ILE A 180 -5.86 15.50 20.22
N ALA A 181 -5.16 14.38 20.19
CA ALA A 181 -5.76 13.08 20.50
C ALA A 181 -4.73 12.09 21.05
N ALA A 182 -5.23 11.05 21.68
CA ALA A 182 -4.47 9.89 22.11
C ALA A 182 -4.90 8.66 21.31
N ARG A 183 -3.95 7.82 20.91
CA ARG A 183 -4.22 6.51 20.37
C ARG A 183 -4.02 5.46 21.46
N MET A 184 -5.12 4.85 21.91
CA MET A 184 -5.14 3.81 22.94
C MET A 184 -5.83 2.56 22.36
N ASP A 185 -5.30 1.39 22.63
CA ASP A 185 -5.88 0.09 22.18
C ASP A 185 -6.27 0.04 20.70
N GLY A 186 -5.50 0.73 19.87
CA GLY A 186 -5.73 0.78 18.44
C GLY A 186 -6.79 1.78 17.99
N ARG A 187 -7.39 2.56 18.89
CA ARG A 187 -8.43 3.54 18.60
C ARG A 187 -7.97 4.96 18.95
N LEU A 188 -8.57 5.94 18.28
CA LEU A 188 -8.37 7.35 18.58
C LEU A 188 -9.31 7.75 19.72
N GLU A 189 -8.72 8.13 20.83
CA GLU A 189 -9.42 8.45 22.08
C GLU A 189 -9.11 9.89 22.51
N GLU A 190 -9.96 10.45 23.38
CA GLU A 190 -9.80 11.79 23.99
C GLU A 190 -9.54 12.90 22.97
N SER A 191 -10.11 12.78 21.80
CA SER A 191 -10.01 13.77 20.72
C SER A 191 -10.56 15.12 21.15
N TYR A 192 -9.79 16.19 20.94
CA TYR A 192 -10.16 17.56 21.26
C TYR A 192 -9.82 18.52 20.12
N LEU A 193 -10.87 19.11 19.55
CA LEU A 193 -10.76 20.13 18.50
C LEU A 193 -10.75 21.53 19.13
N PHE A 194 -9.88 22.38 18.62
CA PHE A 194 -9.78 23.78 19.05
C PHE A 194 -9.25 24.66 17.93
N ASP A 195 -9.56 25.94 17.98
CA ASP A 195 -9.07 26.90 16.99
C ASP A 195 -7.70 27.43 17.38
N GLY A 196 -6.81 27.56 16.40
CA GLY A 196 -5.46 28.05 16.59
C GLY A 196 -4.39 26.95 16.66
N THR A 197 -3.27 27.27 17.30
CA THR A 197 -2.10 26.38 17.47
C THR A 197 -2.06 25.83 18.90
N CYS A 198 -1.59 24.60 19.04
CA CYS A 198 -1.34 24.00 20.34
C CYS A 198 -0.12 24.66 21.00
N ASP A 199 -0.30 25.12 22.23
CA ASP A 199 0.78 25.54 23.12
C ASP A 199 0.83 24.67 24.37
N THR A 200 1.81 24.91 25.24
CA THR A 200 1.99 24.13 26.48
C THR A 200 0.78 24.22 27.40
N ALA A 201 0.10 25.37 27.46
CA ALA A 201 -1.04 25.56 28.33
C ALA A 201 -2.26 24.75 27.85
N VAL A 202 -2.58 24.83 26.58
CA VAL A 202 -3.66 24.05 25.95
C VAL A 202 -3.38 22.54 26.06
N PHE A 203 -2.15 22.12 25.77
CA PHE A 203 -1.76 20.72 25.88
C PHE A 203 -1.88 20.17 27.30
N ASN A 204 -1.35 20.89 28.29
CA ASN A 204 -1.42 20.47 29.69
C ASN A 204 -2.85 20.51 30.25
N ALA A 205 -3.68 21.48 29.83
CA ALA A 205 -5.09 21.49 30.20
C ALA A 205 -5.83 20.25 29.64
N TRP A 206 -5.63 19.92 28.37
CA TRP A 206 -6.18 18.70 27.78
C TRP A 206 -5.65 17.43 28.46
N LEU A 207 -4.34 17.36 28.70
CA LEU A 207 -3.71 16.23 29.38
C LEU A 207 -4.34 16.02 30.78
N LYS A 208 -4.42 17.08 31.60
CA LYS A 208 -4.95 17.02 32.94
C LYS A 208 -6.42 16.65 32.99
N THR A 209 -7.24 17.25 32.12
CA THR A 209 -8.71 17.14 32.20
C THR A 209 -9.26 15.92 31.47
N ARG A 210 -8.58 15.43 30.41
CA ARG A 210 -9.09 14.37 29.56
C ARG A 210 -8.26 13.09 29.66
N LEU A 211 -6.96 13.16 29.42
CA LEU A 211 -6.17 11.94 29.28
C LEU A 211 -5.70 11.37 30.62
N CYS A 212 -5.21 12.20 31.55
CA CYS A 212 -4.71 11.73 32.86
C CYS A 212 -5.74 10.91 33.67
N PRO A 213 -7.04 11.22 33.65
CA PRO A 213 -8.05 10.39 34.32
C PRO A 213 -8.14 8.95 33.80
N ARG A 214 -7.66 8.70 32.57
CA ARG A 214 -7.65 7.38 31.93
C ARG A 214 -6.31 6.66 32.04
N LEU A 215 -5.28 7.36 32.48
CA LEU A 215 -3.94 6.80 32.63
C LEU A 215 -3.77 6.11 33.99
N ASN A 216 -2.93 5.10 34.01
CA ASN A 216 -2.51 4.39 35.22
C ASN A 216 -1.10 3.78 35.02
N ALA A 217 -0.62 3.06 36.04
CA ALA A 217 0.71 2.45 36.04
C ALA A 217 0.95 1.42 34.92
N GLN A 218 -0.09 0.94 34.24
CA GLN A 218 0.06 0.01 33.11
C GLN A 218 0.32 0.72 31.78
N HIS A 219 0.18 2.04 31.70
CA HIS A 219 0.33 2.78 30.45
C HIS A 219 1.78 3.24 30.22
N LEU A 220 2.15 3.24 28.94
CA LEU A 220 3.38 3.83 28.40
C LEU A 220 2.98 4.95 27.46
N VAL A 221 3.06 6.19 27.93
CA VAL A 221 2.75 7.39 27.15
C VAL A 221 3.92 7.68 26.22
N ILE A 222 3.65 7.78 24.93
CA ILE A 222 4.61 8.03 23.87
C ILE A 222 4.17 9.27 23.10
N MET A 223 5.03 10.28 23.04
CA MET A 223 4.80 11.51 22.29
C MET A 223 6.11 12.01 21.66
N ASP A 224 6.02 12.95 20.74
CA ASP A 224 7.22 13.58 20.20
C ASP A 224 7.91 14.48 21.25
N ASN A 225 9.12 14.91 20.95
CA ASN A 225 9.92 15.77 21.82
C ASN A 225 9.80 17.25 21.42
N ALA A 226 8.60 17.71 21.00
CA ALA A 226 8.38 19.13 20.77
C ALA A 226 8.56 19.95 22.06
N ALA A 227 9.00 21.18 21.93
CA ALA A 227 9.35 22.03 23.08
C ALA A 227 8.18 22.20 24.06
N PHE A 228 6.94 22.26 23.57
CA PHE A 228 5.74 22.40 24.39
C PHE A 228 5.30 21.07 25.06
N HIS A 229 5.71 19.90 24.53
CA HIS A 229 5.53 18.60 25.19
C HIS A 229 6.56 18.35 26.30
N ALA A 230 7.77 18.85 26.12
CA ALA A 230 8.90 18.59 27.02
C ALA A 230 8.88 19.49 28.27
N SER A 231 7.72 20.06 28.65
CA SER A 231 7.63 20.89 29.85
C SER A 231 7.71 20.03 31.12
N PRO A 232 8.31 20.55 32.21
CA PRO A 232 8.33 19.86 33.51
C PRO A 232 6.92 19.55 34.03
N GLU A 233 5.94 20.40 33.75
CA GLU A 233 4.54 20.21 34.10
C GLU A 233 3.94 18.99 33.38
N THR A 234 4.18 18.86 32.09
CA THR A 234 3.75 17.70 31.30
C THR A 234 4.26 16.38 31.90
N ALA A 235 5.56 16.32 32.19
CA ALA A 235 6.16 15.15 32.80
C ALA A 235 5.53 14.83 34.16
N ARG A 236 5.36 15.83 35.02
CA ARG A 236 4.75 15.70 36.33
C ARG A 236 3.30 15.20 36.27
N LEU A 237 2.48 15.73 35.38
CA LEU A 237 1.09 15.29 35.17
C LEU A 237 1.00 13.81 34.81
N ILE A 238 1.86 13.33 33.93
CA ILE A 238 1.89 11.93 33.53
C ILE A 238 2.42 11.04 34.67
N GLU A 239 3.49 11.44 35.34
CA GLU A 239 4.09 10.69 36.44
C GLU A 239 3.11 10.53 37.64
N GLN A 240 2.31 11.55 37.93
CA GLN A 240 1.26 11.50 38.98
C GLN A 240 0.21 10.41 38.73
N THR A 241 0.00 9.97 37.47
CA THR A 241 -0.90 8.86 37.16
C THR A 241 -0.24 7.47 37.33
N GLY A 242 1.07 7.42 37.59
CA GLY A 242 1.88 6.21 37.62
C GLY A 242 2.28 5.71 36.23
N ALA A 243 1.83 6.37 35.15
CA ALA A 243 2.20 6.03 33.78
C ALA A 243 3.70 6.33 33.53
N THR A 244 4.27 5.66 32.56
CA THR A 244 5.64 5.88 32.14
C THR A 244 5.65 6.77 30.90
N LEU A 245 6.44 7.83 30.90
CA LEU A 245 6.65 8.70 29.74
C LEU A 245 7.86 8.24 28.92
N LEU A 246 7.73 8.18 27.60
CA LEU A 246 8.80 7.88 26.65
C LEU A 246 8.68 8.80 25.43
N PHE A 247 9.69 9.63 25.20
CA PHE A 247 9.73 10.47 24.00
C PHE A 247 10.17 9.69 22.79
N LEU A 248 9.54 9.99 21.64
CA LEU A 248 9.95 9.49 20.33
C LEU A 248 11.39 9.92 20.00
N ALA A 249 12.06 9.13 19.19
CA ALA A 249 13.32 9.57 18.60
C ALA A 249 13.06 10.79 17.69
N PRO A 250 13.92 11.80 17.72
CA PRO A 250 13.78 12.99 16.88
C PRO A 250 13.61 12.63 15.40
N TYR A 251 12.84 13.43 14.68
CA TYR A 251 12.58 13.26 13.24
C TYR A 251 12.05 11.87 12.84
N SER A 252 11.26 11.25 13.70
CA SER A 252 10.79 9.87 13.51
C SER A 252 9.26 9.72 13.60
N PRO A 253 8.46 10.48 12.84
CA PRO A 253 6.99 10.40 12.88
C PRO A 253 6.47 9.02 12.44
N ASP A 254 7.25 8.30 11.64
CA ASP A 254 6.95 6.92 11.24
C ASP A 254 6.91 5.91 12.42
N LEU A 255 7.41 6.29 13.59
CA LEU A 255 7.30 5.53 14.83
C LEU A 255 6.05 5.88 15.65
N ASN A 256 5.27 6.87 15.20
CA ASN A 256 4.02 7.28 15.83
C ASN A 256 2.80 6.79 15.02
N PRO A 257 2.12 5.71 15.43
CA PRO A 257 0.98 5.17 14.68
C PRO A 257 -0.21 6.12 14.53
N ILE A 258 -0.38 7.10 15.43
CA ILE A 258 -1.47 8.09 15.39
C ILE A 258 -1.45 8.95 14.11
N GLU A 259 -0.30 9.08 13.48
CA GLU A 259 -0.14 9.78 12.20
C GLU A 259 -0.98 9.14 11.07
N HIS A 260 -1.21 7.82 11.15
CA HIS A 260 -2.08 7.12 10.21
C HIS A 260 -3.55 7.51 10.42
N ASP A 261 -3.97 7.67 11.68
CA ASP A 261 -5.32 8.12 12.03
C ASP A 261 -5.56 9.55 11.53
N PHE A 262 -4.60 10.44 11.76
CA PHE A 262 -4.65 11.81 11.26
C PHE A 262 -4.68 11.90 9.73
N ALA A 263 -3.93 11.07 9.05
CA ALA A 263 -3.99 10.97 7.59
C ALA A 263 -5.36 10.49 7.11
N ALA A 264 -5.96 9.52 7.81
CA ALA A 264 -7.29 9.01 7.49
C ALA A 264 -8.38 10.06 7.75
N LEU A 265 -8.31 10.79 8.86
CA LEU A 265 -9.23 11.90 9.18
C LEU A 265 -9.15 13.03 8.13
N LYS A 266 -7.94 13.44 7.74
CA LYS A 266 -7.72 14.43 6.68
C LYS A 266 -8.35 13.98 5.37
N LYS A 267 -8.19 12.70 5.05
CA LYS A 267 -8.77 12.12 3.84
C LYS A 267 -10.30 12.01 3.93
N ARG A 268 -10.87 11.58 5.06
CA ARG A 268 -12.33 11.56 5.26
C ARG A 268 -12.92 12.96 5.07
N ARG A 269 -12.31 13.98 5.64
CA ARG A 269 -12.74 15.38 5.48
C ARG A 269 -12.73 15.82 4.02
N GLU A 270 -11.77 15.41 3.21
CA GLU A 270 -11.71 15.72 1.78
C GLU A 270 -12.90 15.11 1.00
N TYR A 271 -13.41 13.95 1.45
CA TYR A 271 -14.50 13.24 0.77
C TYR A 271 -15.89 13.51 1.35
N GLN A 272 -15.98 13.93 2.60
CA GLN A 272 -17.24 14.23 3.31
C GLN A 272 -17.43 15.74 3.47
N GLU A 273 -17.57 16.45 2.36
CA GLU A 273 -17.65 17.93 2.31
C GLU A 273 -18.80 18.53 3.12
N GLN A 274 -19.89 17.79 3.34
CA GLN A 274 -21.06 18.22 4.08
C GLN A 274 -20.97 17.95 5.59
N ALA A 275 -20.08 17.08 6.04
CA ALA A 275 -19.91 16.76 7.44
C ALA A 275 -19.00 17.79 8.11
N THR A 276 -19.33 18.16 9.35
CA THR A 276 -18.44 19.01 10.15
C THR A 276 -17.20 18.22 10.56
N LEU A 277 -16.11 18.90 10.88
CA LEU A 277 -14.91 18.25 11.36
C LEU A 277 -15.17 17.48 12.68
N ASP A 278 -16.03 18.01 13.53
CA ASP A 278 -16.43 17.38 14.78
C ASP A 278 -17.17 16.05 14.53
N ASP A 279 -18.11 16.02 13.56
CA ASP A 279 -18.82 14.78 13.18
C ASP A 279 -17.85 13.73 12.62
N ILE A 280 -16.89 14.16 11.80
CA ILE A 280 -15.88 13.26 11.20
C ILE A 280 -15.00 12.64 12.28
N VAL A 281 -14.55 13.43 13.27
CA VAL A 281 -13.73 12.97 14.38
C VAL A 281 -14.51 12.05 15.30
N LYS A 282 -15.75 12.41 15.66
CA LYS A 282 -16.63 11.57 16.51
C LYS A 282 -16.98 10.23 15.85
N ALA A 283 -17.12 10.20 14.54
CA ALA A 283 -17.40 8.97 13.77
C ALA A 283 -16.14 8.15 13.45
N TYR A 284 -14.97 8.56 13.94
CA TYR A 284 -13.72 7.86 13.69
C TYR A 284 -13.38 6.94 14.87
N HIS A 285 -13.64 5.65 14.68
CA HIS A 285 -13.32 4.59 15.65
C HIS A 285 -12.56 3.46 15.02
#